data_2ce279eeb738752b5d61dec6769e649c
#
_entry.id   2ce279eeb738752b5d61dec6769e649c
#
_cell.length_a   1.000
_cell.length_b   1.000
_cell.length_c   1.000
_cell.angle_alpha   90.00
_cell.angle_beta   90.00
_cell.angle_gamma   90.00
#
_symmetry.space_group_name_H-M   'P 1'
#
loop_
_entity.id
_entity.type
_entity.pdbx_description
1 polymer ?
#
loop_
_entity_poly.entity_id
_entity_poly.type
_entity_poly.pdbx_seq_one_letter_code
_entity_poly.pdbx_strand_id
1 'polypeptide(L)'
;MLPYMGIILSYNNNDVNFVHDTIYKIIKEQVPVTDYNLLVDGGVEMRKHAEANANYFHQQFPFYAVKPFYTKLAYYLYKTGIPLINAIVLPSVLSYFFIGIFIFFWLKKYMNLFLVFPSCLLIMLCRPVYSVAGISTPDCLSALFLLAAFYCLIEKKSVITICVFLILSIFARIDNIIPGVFIILLLTLTNKWKEKISLKKCSVILLAMCASYFLVTYNVREYGWNIFYYPSFLSHLSTTYSNSSFTFSHYFEVSRSQIMTGLFFSDLFLFLLLGLTLFIGSSSIRLKSLKFEHLLIIILLLIISIRFILQPIIADRFYVAYYITILVLVIQKFSLRIKLIPHP
;
A
#
# COMPACT_ATOMS: atom_id res chain seq x y z
N MET A 1 10.06 1.46 -11.50
CA MET A 1 10.84 0.27 -11.95
C MET A 1 12.34 0.50 -11.83
N LEU A 2 12.91 1.47 -12.56
CA LEU A 2 14.37 1.64 -12.67
C LEU A 2 15.14 1.73 -11.33
N PRO A 3 14.72 2.56 -10.34
CA PRO A 3 15.44 2.60 -9.07
C PRO A 3 15.46 1.28 -8.30
N TYR A 4 14.40 0.44 -8.44
CA TYR A 4 14.42 -0.90 -7.84
C TYR A 4 15.43 -1.82 -8.54
N MET A 5 15.55 -1.75 -9.87
CA MET A 5 16.60 -2.47 -10.61
C MET A 5 17.97 -2.05 -10.10
N GLY A 6 18.19 -0.74 -9.91
CA GLY A 6 19.42 -0.20 -9.38
C GLY A 6 19.79 -0.75 -8.03
N ILE A 7 18.86 -0.74 -7.08
CA ILE A 7 19.06 -1.27 -5.74
C ILE A 7 19.42 -2.77 -5.78
N ILE A 8 18.75 -3.55 -6.64
CA ILE A 8 19.02 -5.00 -6.76
C ILE A 8 20.43 -5.25 -7.31
N LEU A 9 20.85 -4.52 -8.33
CA LEU A 9 22.22 -4.65 -8.87
C LEU A 9 23.27 -4.16 -7.88
N SER A 10 22.99 -3.10 -7.13
CA SER A 10 23.90 -2.55 -6.11
C SER A 10 24.19 -3.51 -4.96
N TYR A 11 23.33 -4.54 -4.74
CA TYR A 11 23.68 -5.61 -3.77
C TYR A 11 24.88 -6.47 -4.22
N ASN A 12 25.25 -6.44 -5.50
CA ASN A 12 26.37 -7.20 -6.05
C ASN A 12 27.54 -6.31 -6.48
N ASN A 13 27.27 -5.08 -6.90
CA ASN A 13 28.28 -4.15 -7.38
C ASN A 13 27.89 -2.71 -7.00
N ASN A 14 28.79 -2.03 -6.30
CA ASN A 14 28.56 -0.66 -5.82
C ASN A 14 29.02 0.42 -6.81
N ASP A 15 29.55 0.05 -7.98
CA ASP A 15 29.94 1.02 -9.01
C ASP A 15 28.66 1.65 -9.61
N VAL A 16 28.50 2.94 -9.34
CA VAL A 16 27.33 3.72 -9.75
C VAL A 16 27.18 3.77 -11.27
N ASN A 17 28.29 3.93 -12.01
CA ASN A 17 28.27 4.00 -13.47
C ASN A 17 27.93 2.63 -14.06
N PHE A 18 28.55 1.56 -13.56
CA PHE A 18 28.25 0.20 -13.99
C PHE A 18 26.76 -0.15 -13.78
N VAL A 19 26.20 0.16 -12.62
CA VAL A 19 24.79 -0.10 -12.30
C VAL A 19 23.89 0.70 -13.25
N HIS A 20 24.15 1.97 -13.43
CA HIS A 20 23.42 2.86 -14.33
C HIS A 20 23.38 2.31 -15.76
N ASP A 21 24.58 2.12 -16.37
CA ASP A 21 24.70 1.72 -17.77
C ASP A 21 24.09 0.34 -18.02
N THR A 22 24.28 -0.58 -17.07
CA THR A 22 23.67 -1.92 -17.14
C THR A 22 22.16 -1.84 -17.19
N ILE A 23 21.52 -1.00 -16.36
CA ILE A 23 20.06 -0.88 -16.30
C ILE A 23 19.53 -0.29 -17.60
N TYR A 24 20.08 0.83 -18.04
CA TYR A 24 19.60 1.49 -19.26
C TYR A 24 19.84 0.64 -20.51
N LYS A 25 20.92 -0.16 -20.54
CA LYS A 25 21.13 -1.17 -21.57
C LYS A 25 20.05 -2.26 -21.53
N ILE A 26 19.79 -2.87 -20.37
CA ILE A 26 18.78 -3.93 -20.22
C ILE A 26 17.39 -3.44 -20.67
N ILE A 27 16.95 -2.25 -20.23
CA ILE A 27 15.63 -1.76 -20.61
C ILE A 27 15.55 -1.41 -22.10
N LYS A 28 16.63 -0.87 -22.69
CA LYS A 28 16.69 -0.56 -24.12
C LYS A 28 16.61 -1.82 -24.99
N GLU A 29 17.17 -2.93 -24.52
CA GLU A 29 17.18 -4.20 -25.24
C GLU A 29 15.90 -5.03 -25.03
N GLN A 30 15.26 -4.95 -23.86
CA GLN A 30 14.20 -5.88 -23.46
C GLN A 30 12.80 -5.25 -23.41
N VAL A 31 12.71 -3.91 -23.51
CA VAL A 31 11.43 -3.21 -23.41
C VAL A 31 11.07 -2.60 -24.78
N PRO A 32 9.79 -2.64 -25.19
CA PRO A 32 9.35 -1.96 -26.40
C PRO A 32 9.71 -0.48 -26.39
N VAL A 33 10.04 0.08 -27.57
CA VAL A 33 10.50 1.48 -27.70
C VAL A 33 9.52 2.49 -27.09
N THR A 34 8.21 2.24 -27.23
CA THR A 34 7.18 3.08 -26.62
C THR A 34 7.28 3.12 -25.10
N ASP A 35 7.47 1.95 -24.47
CA ASP A 35 7.55 1.81 -23.03
C ASP A 35 8.90 2.30 -22.52
N TYR A 36 9.99 2.08 -23.29
CA TYR A 36 11.29 2.67 -23.01
C TYR A 36 11.19 4.20 -22.91
N ASN A 37 10.59 4.84 -23.92
CA ASN A 37 10.43 6.30 -23.93
C ASN A 37 9.58 6.79 -22.73
N LEU A 38 8.57 6.04 -22.34
CA LEU A 38 7.78 6.36 -21.14
C LEU A 38 8.59 6.21 -19.85
N LEU A 39 9.48 5.24 -19.76
CA LEU A 39 10.33 5.01 -18.58
C LEU A 39 11.44 6.05 -18.43
N VAL A 40 12.00 6.50 -19.55
CA VAL A 40 13.19 7.36 -19.59
C VAL A 40 12.82 8.85 -19.67
N ASP A 41 11.79 9.18 -20.40
CA ASP A 41 11.28 10.56 -20.55
C ASP A 41 9.87 10.69 -19.97
N GLY A 42 8.86 10.17 -20.66
CA GLY A 42 7.44 10.27 -20.27
C GLY A 42 6.98 11.69 -19.96
N GLY A 43 7.65 12.71 -20.45
CA GLY A 43 7.37 14.12 -20.13
C GLY A 43 7.80 14.54 -18.71
N VAL A 44 8.64 13.75 -18.04
CA VAL A 44 9.11 14.01 -16.67
C VAL A 44 10.61 14.31 -16.68
N GLU A 45 10.98 15.55 -16.46
CA GLU A 45 12.37 16.05 -16.44
C GLU A 45 13.30 15.20 -15.57
N MET A 46 12.83 14.79 -14.40
CA MET A 46 13.59 13.95 -13.47
C MET A 46 14.03 12.61 -14.12
N ARG A 47 13.24 12.06 -15.05
CA ARG A 47 13.61 10.80 -15.73
C ARG A 47 14.73 11.03 -16.74
N LYS A 48 14.68 12.14 -17.49
CA LYS A 48 15.75 12.53 -18.42
C LYS A 48 17.07 12.79 -17.69
N HIS A 49 16.99 13.48 -16.55
CA HIS A 49 18.18 13.71 -15.74
C HIS A 49 18.75 12.41 -15.17
N ALA A 50 17.89 11.47 -14.79
CA ALA A 50 18.33 10.17 -14.29
C ALA A 50 18.97 9.29 -15.39
N GLU A 51 18.51 9.40 -16.65
CA GLU A 51 19.16 8.74 -17.79
C GLU A 51 20.52 9.36 -18.10
N ALA A 52 20.60 10.69 -18.07
CA ALA A 52 21.80 11.42 -18.44
C ALA A 52 22.91 11.39 -17.37
N ASN A 53 22.57 11.09 -16.09
CA ASN A 53 23.50 11.23 -14.97
C ASN A 53 23.36 10.09 -13.96
N ALA A 54 24.36 9.23 -13.91
CA ALA A 54 24.42 8.07 -13.02
C ALA A 54 24.35 8.44 -11.53
N ASN A 55 25.00 9.53 -11.10
CA ASN A 55 24.94 10.00 -9.71
C ASN A 55 23.54 10.49 -9.35
N TYR A 56 22.87 11.22 -10.24
CA TYR A 56 21.50 11.65 -10.03
C TYR A 56 20.54 10.45 -9.94
N PHE A 57 20.72 9.44 -10.77
CA PHE A 57 19.96 8.20 -10.70
C PHE A 57 20.19 7.49 -9.35
N HIS A 58 21.43 7.37 -8.91
CA HIS A 58 21.77 6.72 -7.64
C HIS A 58 21.21 7.45 -6.42
N GLN A 59 21.14 8.80 -6.45
CA GLN A 59 20.53 9.60 -5.38
C GLN A 59 19.06 9.27 -5.12
N GLN A 60 18.37 8.60 -6.06
CA GLN A 60 16.99 8.15 -5.86
C GLN A 60 16.89 6.88 -5.00
N PHE A 61 17.94 6.07 -4.89
CA PHE A 61 17.88 4.75 -4.26
C PHE A 61 17.38 4.77 -2.80
N PRO A 62 17.78 5.72 -1.94
CA PRO A 62 17.29 5.79 -0.56
C PRO A 62 15.76 5.82 -0.46
N PHE A 63 15.07 6.52 -1.37
CA PHE A 63 13.60 6.63 -1.38
C PHE A 63 12.89 5.33 -1.76
N TYR A 64 13.59 4.41 -2.42
CA TYR A 64 13.07 3.11 -2.83
C TYR A 64 13.58 1.97 -1.92
N ALA A 65 14.73 2.14 -1.30
CA ALA A 65 15.34 1.17 -0.37
C ALA A 65 14.53 0.98 0.92
N VAL A 66 13.69 1.95 1.31
CA VAL A 66 12.77 1.87 2.47
C VAL A 66 11.65 0.83 2.31
N LYS A 67 11.80 -0.11 1.39
CA LYS A 67 10.87 -1.20 1.12
C LYS A 67 11.63 -2.53 1.08
N PRO A 68 12.31 -2.89 2.19
CA PRO A 68 13.31 -3.96 2.19
C PRO A 68 12.73 -5.32 1.86
N PHE A 69 11.48 -5.61 2.26
CA PHE A 69 10.87 -6.89 1.94
C PHE A 69 10.72 -7.07 0.42
N TYR A 70 10.25 -6.04 -0.28
CA TYR A 70 10.07 -6.08 -1.73
C TYR A 70 11.41 -6.16 -2.47
N THR A 71 12.39 -5.31 -2.11
CA THR A 71 13.68 -5.28 -2.79
C THR A 71 14.48 -6.56 -2.56
N LYS A 72 14.44 -7.11 -1.34
CA LYS A 72 15.10 -8.40 -1.03
C LYS A 72 14.43 -9.57 -1.74
N LEU A 73 13.09 -9.63 -1.76
CA LEU A 73 12.37 -10.67 -2.49
C LEU A 73 12.74 -10.64 -3.98
N ALA A 74 12.71 -9.47 -4.61
CA ALA A 74 13.09 -9.31 -6.00
C ALA A 74 14.58 -9.67 -6.25
N TYR A 75 15.47 -9.31 -5.32
CA TYR A 75 16.88 -9.70 -5.39
C TYR A 75 17.07 -11.24 -5.35
N TYR A 76 16.38 -11.95 -4.45
CA TYR A 76 16.48 -13.40 -4.40
C TYR A 76 15.90 -14.06 -5.67
N LEU A 77 14.79 -13.54 -6.21
CA LEU A 77 14.25 -14.00 -7.48
C LEU A 77 15.27 -13.80 -8.62
N TYR A 78 15.93 -12.64 -8.67
CA TYR A 78 17.01 -12.39 -9.63
C TYR A 78 18.18 -13.38 -9.45
N LYS A 79 18.57 -13.68 -8.21
CA LYS A 79 19.63 -14.68 -7.90
C LYS A 79 19.29 -16.10 -8.32
N THR A 80 18.01 -16.47 -8.42
CA THR A 80 17.59 -17.77 -8.96
C THR A 80 17.64 -17.85 -10.48
N GLY A 81 18.11 -16.78 -11.18
CA GLY A 81 18.24 -16.75 -12.65
C GLY A 81 17.04 -16.12 -13.35
N ILE A 82 16.05 -15.60 -12.63
CA ILE A 82 14.93 -14.87 -13.24
C ILE A 82 15.46 -13.54 -13.78
N PRO A 83 15.14 -13.16 -15.06
CA PRO A 83 15.55 -11.88 -15.62
C PRO A 83 15.16 -10.70 -14.72
N LEU A 84 16.02 -9.67 -14.63
CA LEU A 84 15.88 -8.57 -13.66
C LEU A 84 14.52 -7.87 -13.73
N ILE A 85 14.01 -7.60 -14.94
CA ILE A 85 12.69 -6.99 -15.14
C ILE A 85 11.59 -7.87 -14.53
N ASN A 86 11.63 -9.16 -14.83
CA ASN A 86 10.64 -10.12 -14.33
C ASN A 86 10.74 -10.30 -12.80
N ALA A 87 11.96 -10.32 -12.27
CA ALA A 87 12.21 -10.45 -10.83
C ALA A 87 11.60 -9.29 -10.03
N ILE A 88 11.49 -8.09 -10.62
CA ILE A 88 10.85 -6.94 -9.99
C ILE A 88 9.32 -7.00 -10.11
N VAL A 89 8.79 -7.42 -11.24
CA VAL A 89 7.33 -7.48 -11.46
C VAL A 89 6.69 -8.66 -10.74
N LEU A 90 7.37 -9.80 -10.69
CA LEU A 90 6.84 -11.06 -10.15
C LEU A 90 6.28 -10.95 -8.72
N PRO A 91 6.89 -10.24 -7.75
CA PRO A 91 6.30 -10.05 -6.43
C PRO A 91 4.90 -9.41 -6.48
N SER A 92 4.65 -8.46 -7.38
CA SER A 92 3.33 -7.83 -7.54
C SER A 92 2.31 -8.80 -8.14
N VAL A 93 2.69 -9.53 -9.19
CA VAL A 93 1.83 -10.53 -9.85
C VAL A 93 1.47 -11.66 -8.89
N LEU A 94 2.44 -12.21 -8.18
CA LEU A 94 2.20 -13.27 -7.17
C LEU A 94 1.31 -12.76 -6.05
N SER A 95 1.56 -11.54 -5.55
CA SER A 95 0.72 -10.95 -4.51
C SER A 95 -0.72 -10.78 -4.97
N TYR A 96 -0.94 -10.34 -6.21
CA TYR A 96 -2.27 -10.23 -6.80
C TYR A 96 -2.97 -11.59 -6.87
N PHE A 97 -2.28 -12.63 -7.33
CA PHE A 97 -2.81 -13.98 -7.35
C PHE A 97 -3.19 -14.48 -5.94
N PHE A 98 -2.32 -14.27 -4.96
CA PHE A 98 -2.61 -14.64 -3.57
C PHE A 98 -3.74 -13.81 -2.96
N ILE A 99 -3.90 -12.53 -3.32
CA ILE A 99 -5.06 -11.71 -2.94
C ILE A 99 -6.35 -12.36 -3.47
N GLY A 100 -6.37 -12.80 -4.72
CA GLY A 100 -7.53 -13.48 -5.31
C GLY A 100 -7.92 -14.75 -4.56
N ILE A 101 -6.96 -15.63 -4.29
CA ILE A 101 -7.16 -16.85 -3.49
C ILE A 101 -7.69 -16.49 -2.09
N PHE A 102 -7.07 -15.49 -1.47
CA PHE A 102 -7.42 -15.05 -0.14
C PHE A 102 -8.86 -14.51 -0.06
N ILE A 103 -9.25 -13.64 -0.99
CA ILE A 103 -10.61 -13.11 -1.09
C ILE A 103 -11.61 -14.23 -1.33
N PHE A 104 -11.31 -15.19 -2.21
CA PHE A 104 -12.17 -16.32 -2.47
C PHE A 104 -12.50 -17.09 -1.18
N PHE A 105 -11.48 -17.45 -0.39
CA PHE A 105 -11.70 -18.15 0.88
C PHE A 105 -12.37 -17.27 1.94
N TRP A 106 -12.15 -15.97 1.90
CA TRP A 106 -12.80 -15.04 2.82
C TRP A 106 -14.31 -14.91 2.51
N LEU A 107 -14.68 -14.70 1.24
CA LEU A 107 -16.06 -14.59 0.79
C LEU A 107 -16.86 -15.89 0.99
N LYS A 108 -16.22 -17.06 0.84
CA LYS A 108 -16.84 -18.37 1.07
C LYS A 108 -17.47 -18.51 2.46
N LYS A 109 -17.08 -17.70 3.42
CA LYS A 109 -17.68 -17.68 4.76
C LYS A 109 -19.07 -17.02 4.81
N TYR A 110 -19.33 -16.14 3.86
CA TYR A 110 -20.55 -15.32 3.85
C TYR A 110 -21.54 -15.70 2.77
N MET A 111 -21.06 -16.29 1.68
CA MET A 111 -21.83 -16.57 0.46
C MET A 111 -21.75 -18.05 0.11
N ASN A 112 -22.71 -18.53 -0.69
CA ASN A 112 -22.63 -19.86 -1.29
C ASN A 112 -21.56 -19.86 -2.42
N LEU A 113 -21.05 -21.04 -2.74
CA LEU A 113 -19.94 -21.18 -3.69
C LEU A 113 -20.26 -20.62 -5.09
N PHE A 114 -21.52 -20.71 -5.51
CA PHE A 114 -21.98 -20.20 -6.81
C PHE A 114 -21.83 -18.67 -6.92
N LEU A 115 -22.02 -17.94 -5.82
CA LEU A 115 -21.87 -16.48 -5.79
C LEU A 115 -20.46 -16.02 -5.43
N VAL A 116 -19.67 -16.86 -4.75
CA VAL A 116 -18.30 -16.52 -4.35
C VAL A 116 -17.40 -16.24 -5.55
N PHE A 117 -17.45 -17.13 -6.56
CA PHE A 117 -16.57 -17.02 -7.72
C PHE A 117 -16.79 -15.72 -8.51
N PRO A 118 -18.01 -15.39 -8.98
CA PRO A 118 -18.24 -14.14 -9.70
C PRO A 118 -17.95 -12.90 -8.83
N SER A 119 -18.26 -12.92 -7.53
CA SER A 119 -17.95 -11.81 -6.64
C SER A 119 -16.45 -11.61 -6.46
N CYS A 120 -15.68 -12.68 -6.32
CA CYS A 120 -14.23 -12.62 -6.27
C CYS A 120 -13.66 -12.07 -7.58
N LEU A 121 -14.15 -12.56 -8.72
CA LEU A 121 -13.72 -12.08 -10.03
C LEU A 121 -14.01 -10.58 -10.22
N LEU A 122 -15.20 -10.10 -9.85
CA LEU A 122 -15.56 -8.69 -9.92
C LEU A 122 -14.63 -7.82 -9.05
N ILE A 123 -14.30 -8.27 -7.83
CA ILE A 123 -13.36 -7.55 -6.97
C ILE A 123 -11.97 -7.52 -7.61
N MET A 124 -11.48 -8.65 -8.13
CA MET A 124 -10.15 -8.72 -8.74
C MET A 124 -10.04 -7.91 -10.03
N LEU A 125 -11.10 -7.80 -10.81
CA LEU A 125 -11.17 -7.00 -12.04
C LEU A 125 -11.48 -5.52 -11.78
N CYS A 126 -11.76 -5.13 -10.53
CA CYS A 126 -11.94 -3.73 -10.17
C CYS A 126 -10.65 -2.95 -10.48
N ARG A 127 -10.77 -1.81 -11.19
CA ARG A 127 -9.64 -1.04 -11.71
C ARG A 127 -8.53 -0.79 -10.68
N PRO A 128 -8.81 -0.33 -9.44
CA PRO A 128 -7.75 -0.12 -8.46
C PRO A 128 -7.02 -1.40 -8.07
N VAL A 129 -7.69 -2.56 -8.14
CA VAL A 129 -7.15 -3.83 -7.71
C VAL A 129 -6.29 -4.48 -8.79
N TYR A 130 -6.77 -4.55 -10.05
CA TYR A 130 -5.98 -5.17 -11.10
C TYR A 130 -4.79 -4.31 -11.54
N SER A 131 -4.92 -2.97 -11.47
CA SER A 131 -3.86 -2.07 -11.90
C SER A 131 -2.55 -2.25 -11.15
N VAL A 132 -2.60 -2.66 -9.87
CA VAL A 132 -1.39 -2.88 -9.06
C VAL A 132 -0.64 -4.16 -9.40
N ALA A 133 -1.25 -5.08 -10.12
CA ALA A 133 -0.59 -6.34 -10.52
C ALA A 133 0.52 -6.10 -11.55
N GLY A 134 0.31 -5.18 -12.49
CA GLY A 134 1.26 -4.86 -13.55
C GLY A 134 2.31 -3.81 -13.17
N ILE A 135 2.22 -3.23 -11.97
CA ILE A 135 3.16 -2.19 -11.53
C ILE A 135 4.30 -2.83 -10.75
N SER A 136 5.53 -2.52 -11.14
CA SER A 136 6.76 -2.94 -10.46
C SER A 136 7.00 -2.12 -9.17
N THR A 137 6.07 -2.25 -8.21
CA THR A 137 6.10 -1.55 -6.92
C THR A 137 5.64 -2.47 -5.79
N PRO A 138 5.99 -2.17 -4.53
CA PRO A 138 5.59 -2.99 -3.37
C PRO A 138 4.10 -2.92 -3.03
N ASP A 139 3.30 -2.14 -3.76
CA ASP A 139 1.93 -1.79 -3.38
C ASP A 139 1.03 -3.02 -3.27
N CYS A 140 1.11 -3.95 -4.22
CA CYS A 140 0.34 -5.19 -4.21
C CYS A 140 0.74 -6.11 -3.04
N LEU A 141 2.05 -6.28 -2.81
CA LEU A 141 2.58 -7.08 -1.70
C LEU A 141 2.18 -6.48 -0.34
N SER A 142 2.26 -5.17 -0.23
CA SER A 142 1.80 -4.41 0.95
C SER A 142 0.30 -4.61 1.19
N ALA A 143 -0.51 -4.54 0.13
CA ALA A 143 -1.94 -4.76 0.20
C ALA A 143 -2.29 -6.18 0.67
N LEU A 144 -1.56 -7.20 0.21
CA LEU A 144 -1.74 -8.60 0.65
C LEU A 144 -1.56 -8.73 2.17
N PHE A 145 -0.46 -8.21 2.73
CA PHE A 145 -0.22 -8.29 4.17
C PHE A 145 -1.22 -7.48 4.98
N LEU A 146 -1.58 -6.29 4.51
CA LEU A 146 -2.55 -5.44 5.20
C LEU A 146 -3.96 -6.06 5.16
N LEU A 147 -4.37 -6.68 4.05
CA LEU A 147 -5.62 -7.44 3.95
C LEU A 147 -5.64 -8.64 4.91
N ALA A 148 -4.51 -9.36 5.02
CA ALA A 148 -4.40 -10.45 5.99
C ALA A 148 -4.55 -9.94 7.43
N ALA A 149 -4.01 -8.76 7.75
CA ALA A 149 -4.22 -8.12 9.05
C ALA A 149 -5.68 -7.73 9.29
N PHE A 150 -6.36 -7.11 8.30
CA PHE A 150 -7.79 -6.77 8.38
C PHE A 150 -8.67 -8.01 8.49
N TYR A 151 -8.38 -9.05 7.74
CA TYR A 151 -9.08 -10.33 7.89
C TYR A 151 -8.96 -10.88 9.31
N CYS A 152 -7.72 -10.95 9.83
CA CYS A 152 -7.49 -11.43 11.19
C CYS A 152 -8.21 -10.57 12.23
N LEU A 153 -8.32 -9.27 11.98
CA LEU A 153 -9.06 -8.34 12.82
C LEU A 153 -10.58 -8.60 12.77
N ILE A 154 -11.16 -8.71 11.57
CA ILE A 154 -12.61 -8.92 11.35
C ILE A 154 -13.03 -10.30 11.87
N GLU A 155 -12.24 -11.32 11.60
CA GLU A 155 -12.49 -12.70 12.02
C GLU A 155 -12.05 -13.00 13.46
N LYS A 156 -11.64 -11.98 14.21
CA LYS A 156 -11.22 -12.08 15.62
C LYS A 156 -10.15 -13.18 15.85
N LYS A 157 -9.15 -13.22 14.96
CA LYS A 157 -8.00 -14.11 15.10
C LYS A 157 -7.05 -13.63 16.19
N SER A 158 -6.01 -14.41 16.47
CA SER A 158 -4.97 -14.03 17.45
C SER A 158 -4.38 -12.63 17.16
N VAL A 159 -4.21 -11.83 18.21
CA VAL A 159 -3.57 -10.52 18.14
C VAL A 159 -2.14 -10.64 17.62
N ILE A 160 -1.44 -11.72 17.98
CA ILE A 160 -0.08 -11.99 17.49
C ILE A 160 -0.10 -12.11 15.97
N THR A 161 -1.07 -12.83 15.40
CA THR A 161 -1.20 -12.97 13.95
C THR A 161 -1.44 -11.63 13.26
N ILE A 162 -2.29 -10.77 13.85
CA ILE A 162 -2.51 -9.39 13.34
C ILE A 162 -1.18 -8.63 13.35
N CYS A 163 -0.43 -8.68 14.46
CA CYS A 163 0.84 -7.98 14.60
C CYS A 163 1.89 -8.44 13.58
N VAL A 164 2.00 -9.75 13.35
CA VAL A 164 2.91 -10.30 12.34
C VAL A 164 2.61 -9.72 10.96
N PHE A 165 1.34 -9.73 10.54
CA PHE A 165 0.97 -9.16 9.24
C PHE A 165 1.15 -7.65 9.16
N LEU A 166 0.90 -6.92 10.25
CA LEU A 166 1.18 -5.48 10.29
C LEU A 166 2.69 -5.19 10.17
N ILE A 167 3.54 -5.93 10.86
CA ILE A 167 4.99 -5.80 10.76
C ILE A 167 5.46 -6.13 9.34
N LEU A 168 5.00 -7.23 8.74
CA LEU A 168 5.32 -7.57 7.35
C LEU A 168 4.85 -6.46 6.38
N SER A 169 3.69 -5.87 6.63
CA SER A 169 3.20 -4.76 5.82
C SER A 169 4.09 -3.50 5.94
N ILE A 170 4.65 -3.21 7.12
CA ILE A 170 5.61 -2.11 7.33
C ILE A 170 6.91 -2.37 6.56
N PHE A 171 7.44 -3.61 6.58
CA PHE A 171 8.61 -3.97 5.79
C PHE A 171 8.35 -3.91 4.26
N ALA A 172 7.11 -4.11 3.82
CA ALA A 172 6.73 -3.90 2.43
C ALA A 172 6.58 -2.40 2.11
N ARG A 173 5.97 -1.62 3.05
CA ARG A 173 5.77 -0.17 2.93
C ARG A 173 5.73 0.48 4.31
N ILE A 174 6.64 1.41 4.55
CA ILE A 174 6.80 2.06 5.86
C ILE A 174 5.56 2.86 6.31
N ASP A 175 4.79 3.41 5.39
CA ASP A 175 3.56 4.15 5.68
C ASP A 175 2.44 3.28 6.28
N ASN A 176 2.56 1.95 6.22
CA ASN A 176 1.65 1.03 6.91
C ASN A 176 1.79 1.03 8.45
N ILE A 177 2.73 1.79 9.00
CA ILE A 177 2.73 2.07 10.44
C ILE A 177 1.44 2.80 10.84
N ILE A 178 0.87 3.65 9.96
CA ILE A 178 -0.35 4.41 10.21
C ILE A 178 -1.53 3.45 10.47
N PRO A 179 -1.95 2.58 9.53
CA PRO A 179 -3.01 1.61 9.79
C PRO A 179 -2.69 0.70 10.98
N GLY A 180 -1.42 0.36 11.20
CA GLY A 180 -1.00 -0.43 12.34
C GLY A 180 -1.35 0.22 13.67
N VAL A 181 -1.01 1.49 13.87
CA VAL A 181 -1.35 2.26 15.09
C VAL A 181 -2.86 2.31 15.29
N PHE A 182 -3.63 2.60 14.23
CA PHE A 182 -5.09 2.69 14.33
C PHE A 182 -5.77 1.34 14.60
N ILE A 183 -5.23 0.24 14.07
CA ILE A 183 -5.73 -1.11 14.37
C ILE A 183 -5.48 -1.45 15.84
N ILE A 184 -4.31 -1.13 16.39
CA ILE A 184 -4.02 -1.34 17.82
C ILE A 184 -4.95 -0.48 18.68
N LEU A 185 -5.17 0.78 18.31
CA LEU A 185 -6.13 1.65 18.98
C LEU A 185 -7.55 1.06 18.96
N LEU A 186 -8.01 0.54 17.82
CA LEU A 186 -9.31 -0.15 17.71
C LEU A 186 -9.39 -1.35 18.64
N LEU A 187 -8.34 -2.15 18.72
CA LEU A 187 -8.27 -3.32 19.60
C LEU A 187 -8.35 -2.94 21.08
N THR A 188 -7.79 -1.76 21.47
CA THR A 188 -7.87 -1.28 22.85
C THR A 188 -9.24 -0.69 23.20
N LEU A 189 -9.90 -0.03 22.25
CA LEU A 189 -11.20 0.61 22.45
C LEU A 189 -12.37 -0.38 22.42
N THR A 190 -12.18 -1.54 21.78
CA THR A 190 -13.26 -2.52 21.64
C THR A 190 -13.15 -3.62 22.69
N ASN A 191 -14.03 -3.60 23.70
CA ASN A 191 -14.15 -4.67 24.71
C ASN A 191 -14.61 -6.04 24.15
N LYS A 192 -14.76 -6.16 22.82
CA LYS A 192 -15.32 -7.36 22.15
C LYS A 192 -14.30 -8.46 21.86
N TRP A 193 -13.02 -8.21 22.06
CA TRP A 193 -12.02 -9.26 21.97
C TRP A 193 -12.12 -10.17 23.20
N LYS A 194 -12.18 -11.49 22.99
CA LYS A 194 -12.31 -12.51 24.06
C LYS A 194 -11.22 -12.41 25.12
N GLU A 195 -10.10 -11.81 24.78
CA GLU A 195 -9.03 -11.44 25.71
C GLU A 195 -8.94 -9.92 25.75
N LYS A 196 -9.21 -9.31 26.91
CA LYS A 196 -8.84 -7.92 27.16
C LYS A 196 -7.36 -7.77 26.85
N ILE A 197 -7.04 -7.09 25.74
CA ILE A 197 -5.62 -6.80 25.42
C ILE A 197 -5.16 -5.86 26.53
N SER A 198 -4.27 -6.34 27.37
CA SER A 198 -3.70 -5.49 28.43
C SER A 198 -2.91 -4.34 27.77
N LEU A 199 -2.93 -3.16 28.38
CA LEU A 199 -2.12 -2.01 27.94
C LEU A 199 -0.66 -2.40 27.73
N LYS A 200 -0.13 -3.31 28.57
CA LYS A 200 1.23 -3.84 28.44
C LYS A 200 1.44 -4.58 27.11
N LYS A 201 0.49 -5.42 26.67
CA LYS A 201 0.56 -6.10 25.35
C LYS A 201 0.49 -5.09 24.21
N CYS A 202 -0.38 -4.08 24.30
CA CYS A 202 -0.48 -3.01 23.29
C CYS A 202 0.82 -2.22 23.17
N SER A 203 1.43 -1.85 24.31
CA SER A 203 2.70 -1.11 24.32
C SER A 203 3.83 -1.93 23.67
N VAL A 204 3.92 -3.23 23.96
CA VAL A 204 4.92 -4.13 23.34
C VAL A 204 4.72 -4.19 21.82
N ILE A 205 3.48 -4.27 21.34
CA ILE A 205 3.19 -4.33 19.91
C ILE A 205 3.55 -3.01 19.24
N LEU A 206 3.15 -1.88 19.81
CA LEU A 206 3.51 -0.56 19.29
C LEU A 206 5.03 -0.37 19.26
N LEU A 207 5.73 -0.81 20.31
CA LEU A 207 7.18 -0.78 20.35
C LEU A 207 7.80 -1.62 19.22
N ALA A 208 7.30 -2.84 18.98
CA ALA A 208 7.77 -3.70 17.90
C ALA A 208 7.52 -3.06 16.50
N MET A 209 6.39 -2.41 16.31
CA MET A 209 6.09 -1.69 15.07
C MET A 209 6.99 -0.46 14.88
N CYS A 210 7.20 0.33 15.93
CA CYS A 210 8.15 1.45 15.92
C CYS A 210 9.57 0.97 15.66
N ALA A 211 10.01 -0.11 16.30
CA ALA A 211 11.31 -0.71 16.05
C ALA A 211 11.46 -1.16 14.59
N SER A 212 10.42 -1.79 14.02
CA SER A 212 10.39 -2.18 12.60
C SER A 212 10.50 -0.95 11.67
N TYR A 213 9.79 0.13 11.98
CA TYR A 213 9.87 1.38 11.24
C TYR A 213 11.29 1.98 11.31
N PHE A 214 11.86 2.09 12.50
CA PHE A 214 13.23 2.60 12.67
C PHE A 214 14.27 1.74 11.99
N LEU A 215 14.12 0.41 12.05
CA LEU A 215 15.02 -0.53 11.37
C LEU A 215 15.01 -0.29 9.85
N VAL A 216 13.83 -0.09 9.26
CA VAL A 216 13.68 0.16 7.81
C VAL A 216 14.24 1.52 7.42
N THR A 217 14.05 2.54 8.25
CA THR A 217 14.48 3.92 7.95
C THR A 217 15.92 4.23 8.39
N TYR A 218 16.57 3.33 9.11
CA TYR A 218 17.91 3.56 9.68
C TYR A 218 18.96 4.01 8.65
N ASN A 219 19.03 3.33 7.52
CA ASN A 219 20.00 3.62 6.45
C ASN A 219 19.69 4.88 5.64
N VAL A 220 18.51 5.47 5.85
CA VAL A 220 18.03 6.65 5.12
C VAL A 220 17.68 7.80 6.05
N ARG A 221 18.11 7.71 7.31
CA ARG A 221 17.83 8.70 8.38
C ARG A 221 18.28 10.12 8.04
N GLU A 222 19.31 10.26 7.21
CA GLU A 222 19.84 11.55 6.76
C GLU A 222 18.82 12.38 5.99
N TYR A 223 17.91 11.71 5.30
CA TYR A 223 16.83 12.36 4.54
C TYR A 223 15.63 12.72 5.43
N GLY A 224 15.57 12.20 6.67
CA GLY A 224 14.54 12.51 7.64
C GLY A 224 13.12 12.38 7.06
N TRP A 225 12.30 13.40 7.32
CA TRP A 225 10.93 13.46 6.82
C TRP A 225 10.86 13.60 5.29
N ASN A 226 11.92 14.02 4.61
CA ASN A 226 11.99 14.18 3.17
C ASN A 226 11.75 12.87 2.41
N ILE A 227 11.95 11.71 3.04
CA ILE A 227 11.60 10.41 2.45
C ILE A 227 10.12 10.34 2.04
N PHE A 228 9.25 10.97 2.81
CA PHE A 228 7.82 11.01 2.52
C PHE A 228 7.45 12.16 1.59
N TYR A 229 8.08 13.33 1.78
CA TYR A 229 7.77 14.54 1.04
C TYR A 229 8.39 14.55 -0.34
N TYR A 230 9.61 14.07 -0.47
CA TYR A 230 10.40 14.24 -1.67
C TYR A 230 9.71 13.72 -2.93
N PRO A 231 9.21 12.47 -2.99
CA PRO A 231 8.55 11.96 -4.19
C PRO A 231 7.25 12.70 -4.52
N SER A 232 6.64 13.35 -3.53
CA SER A 232 5.32 13.96 -3.65
C SER A 232 5.35 15.43 -3.96
N PHE A 233 6.34 16.15 -3.41
CA PHE A 233 6.37 17.62 -3.41
C PHE A 233 7.56 18.18 -4.18
N LEU A 234 8.69 17.50 -4.17
CA LEU A 234 9.95 18.05 -4.60
C LEU A 234 10.44 17.50 -5.94
N SER A 235 9.96 16.34 -6.36
CA SER A 235 10.36 15.72 -7.63
C SER A 235 10.04 16.58 -8.87
N HIS A 236 9.15 17.55 -8.72
CA HIS A 236 8.76 18.46 -9.80
C HIS A 236 9.56 19.79 -9.80
N LEU A 237 10.33 20.08 -8.74
CA LEU A 237 10.86 21.40 -8.50
C LEU A 237 12.39 21.52 -8.55
N SER A 238 13.14 20.44 -8.40
CA SER A 238 14.61 20.55 -8.36
C SER A 238 15.32 19.41 -9.05
N THR A 239 16.34 19.77 -9.80
CA THR A 239 17.34 18.86 -10.37
C THR A 239 18.35 18.34 -9.31
N THR A 240 18.29 18.87 -8.10
CA THR A 240 19.18 18.48 -6.99
C THR A 240 18.36 18.16 -5.74
N TYR A 241 18.59 16.96 -5.19
CA TYR A 241 17.93 16.45 -3.99
C TYR A 241 18.28 17.18 -2.69
N SER A 242 19.19 18.15 -2.73
CA SER A 242 19.89 18.59 -1.53
C SER A 242 19.31 19.78 -0.78
N ASN A 243 18.40 20.60 -1.34
CA ASN A 243 18.08 21.89 -0.67
C ASN A 243 16.66 22.44 -0.81
N SER A 244 15.67 21.64 -1.11
CA SER A 244 14.31 22.17 -1.17
C SER A 244 13.67 22.18 0.22
N SER A 245 13.53 23.36 0.79
CA SER A 245 12.82 23.57 2.03
C SER A 245 11.32 23.32 1.84
N PHE A 246 10.72 22.59 2.79
CA PHE A 246 9.27 22.47 2.88
C PHE A 246 8.62 23.86 3.03
N THR A 247 7.65 24.17 2.18
CA THR A 247 6.83 25.37 2.32
C THR A 247 5.35 24.99 2.42
N PHE A 248 4.64 25.60 3.37
CA PHE A 248 3.20 25.36 3.52
C PHE A 248 2.40 25.77 2.29
N SER A 249 2.82 26.84 1.60
CA SER A 249 2.15 27.29 0.36
C SER A 249 2.15 26.18 -0.69
N HIS A 250 3.32 25.58 -0.95
CA HIS A 250 3.44 24.49 -1.92
C HIS A 250 2.68 23.23 -1.49
N TYR A 251 2.72 22.89 -0.18
CA TYR A 251 1.91 21.81 0.36
C TYR A 251 0.41 22.00 0.09
N PHE A 252 -0.13 23.19 0.34
CA PHE A 252 -1.55 23.49 0.09
C PHE A 252 -1.89 23.49 -1.40
N GLU A 253 -1.01 23.98 -2.26
CA GLU A 253 -1.19 23.95 -3.71
C GLU A 253 -1.26 22.49 -4.22
N VAL A 254 -0.31 21.66 -3.85
CA VAL A 254 -0.32 20.23 -4.22
C VAL A 254 -1.53 19.52 -3.65
N SER A 255 -1.86 19.75 -2.37
CA SER A 255 -3.02 19.14 -1.73
C SER A 255 -4.32 19.53 -2.43
N ARG A 256 -4.50 20.82 -2.79
CA ARG A 256 -5.65 21.31 -3.54
C ARG A 256 -5.72 20.68 -4.93
N SER A 257 -4.62 20.63 -5.66
CA SER A 257 -4.55 20.01 -6.98
C SER A 257 -4.92 18.54 -6.90
N GLN A 258 -4.39 17.78 -5.93
CA GLN A 258 -4.70 16.36 -5.73
C GLN A 258 -6.17 16.14 -5.32
N ILE A 259 -6.77 17.00 -4.51
CA ILE A 259 -8.20 16.92 -4.18
C ILE A 259 -9.04 17.15 -5.43
N MET A 260 -8.77 18.22 -6.17
CA MET A 260 -9.57 18.59 -7.35
C MET A 260 -9.45 17.58 -8.49
N THR A 261 -8.25 17.10 -8.77
CA THR A 261 -8.02 16.14 -9.86
C THR A 261 -8.16 14.68 -9.41
N GLY A 262 -7.61 14.33 -8.26
CA GLY A 262 -7.57 12.96 -7.77
C GLY A 262 -8.93 12.43 -7.34
N LEU A 263 -9.76 13.22 -6.64
CA LEU A 263 -11.10 12.76 -6.23
C LEU A 263 -12.03 12.53 -7.45
N PHE A 264 -11.89 13.31 -8.50
CA PHE A 264 -12.73 13.15 -9.70
C PHE A 264 -12.24 12.05 -10.64
N PHE A 265 -10.93 11.75 -10.66
CA PHE A 265 -10.34 10.77 -11.57
C PHE A 265 -9.90 9.46 -10.90
N SER A 266 -9.99 9.38 -9.56
CA SER A 266 -9.72 8.14 -8.81
C SER A 266 -11.01 7.46 -8.37
N ASP A 267 -10.94 6.14 -8.17
CA ASP A 267 -12.06 5.37 -7.62
C ASP A 267 -12.24 5.59 -6.09
N LEU A 268 -11.32 6.34 -5.45
CA LEU A 268 -11.33 6.60 -4.01
C LEU A 268 -12.65 7.20 -3.53
N PHE A 269 -13.19 8.17 -4.27
CA PHE A 269 -14.44 8.84 -3.92
C PHE A 269 -15.63 7.87 -3.86
N LEU A 270 -15.73 6.95 -4.83
CA LEU A 270 -16.77 5.91 -4.85
C LEU A 270 -16.66 4.99 -3.62
N PHE A 271 -15.46 4.57 -3.27
CA PHE A 271 -15.24 3.71 -2.11
C PHE A 271 -15.47 4.42 -0.78
N LEU A 272 -15.16 5.72 -0.69
CA LEU A 272 -15.50 6.55 0.46
C LEU A 272 -17.03 6.68 0.62
N LEU A 273 -17.75 6.97 -0.47
CA LEU A 273 -19.22 7.00 -0.47
C LEU A 273 -19.81 5.65 -0.06
N LEU A 274 -19.29 4.54 -0.61
CA LEU A 274 -19.72 3.20 -0.25
C LEU A 274 -19.48 2.92 1.25
N GLY A 275 -18.34 3.30 1.80
CA GLY A 275 -18.04 3.20 3.22
C GLY A 275 -19.01 4.02 4.09
N LEU A 276 -19.30 5.26 3.68
CA LEU A 276 -20.24 6.15 4.35
C LEU A 276 -21.69 5.59 4.29
N THR A 277 -22.13 5.10 3.14
CA THR A 277 -23.48 4.49 3.00
C THR A 277 -23.63 3.24 3.87
N LEU A 278 -22.56 2.43 3.99
CA LEU A 278 -22.54 1.32 4.93
C LEU A 278 -22.65 1.79 6.38
N PHE A 279 -21.92 2.85 6.72
CA PHE A 279 -21.95 3.45 8.04
C PHE A 279 -23.36 3.97 8.38
N ILE A 280 -23.95 4.81 7.53
CA ILE A 280 -25.28 5.40 7.72
C ILE A 280 -26.38 4.31 7.68
N GLY A 281 -26.36 3.44 6.68
CA GLY A 281 -27.38 2.39 6.48
C GLY A 281 -27.35 1.27 7.54
N SER A 282 -26.35 1.25 8.42
CA SER A 282 -26.27 0.31 9.54
C SER A 282 -26.84 0.84 10.84
N SER A 283 -27.33 2.07 10.86
CA SER A 283 -27.56 2.83 12.09
C SER A 283 -28.97 2.79 12.62
N SER A 284 -29.08 2.31 13.84
CA SER A 284 -29.55 3.15 14.94
C SER A 284 -28.31 3.76 15.61
N ILE A 285 -27.85 4.94 15.12
CA ILE A 285 -26.65 5.60 15.66
C ILE A 285 -26.96 6.16 17.04
N ARG A 286 -26.88 5.31 18.06
CA ARG A 286 -26.62 5.76 19.42
C ARG A 286 -25.10 5.59 19.63
N LEU A 287 -24.37 6.68 19.85
CA LEU A 287 -22.92 6.68 20.11
C LEU A 287 -22.49 5.65 21.18
N LYS A 288 -23.40 5.33 22.14
CA LYS A 288 -23.16 4.33 23.18
C LYS A 288 -23.23 2.86 22.71
N SER A 289 -23.65 2.59 21.47
CA SER A 289 -23.83 1.22 20.92
C SER A 289 -23.19 1.02 19.56
N LEU A 290 -22.08 1.70 19.27
CA LEU A 290 -21.36 1.52 18.02
C LEU A 290 -20.89 0.06 17.88
N LYS A 291 -21.34 -0.60 16.82
CA LYS A 291 -20.89 -1.95 16.48
C LYS A 291 -19.44 -1.90 15.99
N PHE A 292 -18.74 -3.00 16.11
CA PHE A 292 -17.33 -3.12 15.66
C PHE A 292 -17.13 -2.69 14.21
N GLU A 293 -18.06 -3.05 13.32
CA GLU A 293 -18.01 -2.70 11.90
C GLU A 293 -18.04 -1.18 11.66
N HIS A 294 -18.81 -0.44 12.48
CA HIS A 294 -18.87 1.03 12.40
C HIS A 294 -17.54 1.66 12.82
N LEU A 295 -16.97 1.19 13.93
CA LEU A 295 -15.68 1.66 14.40
C LEU A 295 -14.57 1.35 13.38
N LEU A 296 -14.61 0.18 12.75
CA LEU A 296 -13.69 -0.19 11.71
C LEU A 296 -13.79 0.76 10.50
N ILE A 297 -15.01 1.06 10.03
CA ILE A 297 -15.21 2.00 8.92
C ILE A 297 -14.69 3.40 9.28
N ILE A 298 -15.00 3.91 10.49
CA ILE A 298 -14.46 5.20 10.95
C ILE A 298 -12.93 5.19 10.92
N ILE A 299 -12.32 4.12 11.41
CA ILE A 299 -10.87 3.98 11.44
C ILE A 299 -10.29 3.91 10.04
N LEU A 300 -10.89 3.18 9.11
CA LEU A 300 -10.45 3.16 7.70
C LEU A 300 -10.50 4.57 7.10
N LEU A 301 -11.57 5.33 7.33
CA LEU A 301 -11.68 6.71 6.87
C LEU A 301 -10.61 7.62 7.50
N LEU A 302 -10.36 7.48 8.81
CA LEU A 302 -9.32 8.23 9.49
C LEU A 302 -7.92 7.90 8.95
N ILE A 303 -7.61 6.62 8.71
CA ILE A 303 -6.35 6.20 8.13
C ILE A 303 -6.15 6.82 6.75
N ILE A 304 -7.17 6.77 5.88
CA ILE A 304 -7.13 7.38 4.54
C ILE A 304 -6.87 8.89 4.65
N SER A 305 -7.59 9.58 5.54
CA SER A 305 -7.45 11.02 5.74
C SER A 305 -6.06 11.41 6.26
N ILE A 306 -5.57 10.72 7.29
CA ILE A 306 -4.23 11.00 7.87
C ILE A 306 -3.14 10.70 6.86
N ARG A 307 -3.28 9.60 6.13
CA ARG A 307 -2.34 9.28 5.06
C ARG A 307 -2.30 10.38 4.00
N PHE A 308 -3.46 10.88 3.57
CA PHE A 308 -3.54 11.99 2.62
C PHE A 308 -2.90 13.27 3.20
N ILE A 309 -3.15 13.59 4.48
CA ILE A 309 -2.53 14.75 5.12
C ILE A 309 -1.00 14.62 5.16
N LEU A 310 -0.48 13.43 5.47
CA LEU A 310 0.95 13.19 5.53
C LEU A 310 1.61 13.13 4.13
N GLN A 311 0.88 12.63 3.15
CA GLN A 311 1.34 12.48 1.78
C GLN A 311 0.18 12.74 0.83
N PRO A 312 -0.06 13.99 0.40
CA PRO A 312 -1.21 14.38 -0.42
C PRO A 312 -1.06 13.90 -1.87
N ILE A 313 -1.08 12.58 -2.04
CA ILE A 313 -1.17 11.90 -3.33
C ILE A 313 -2.39 10.99 -3.30
N ILE A 314 -3.31 11.21 -4.22
CA ILE A 314 -4.46 10.33 -4.46
C ILE A 314 -4.08 9.36 -5.59
N ALA A 315 -3.52 8.22 -5.22
CA ALA A 315 -3.25 7.13 -6.14
C ALA A 315 -3.92 5.86 -5.62
N ASP A 316 -4.86 5.30 -6.40
CA ASP A 316 -5.69 4.16 -6.04
C ASP A 316 -4.89 2.96 -5.54
N ARG A 317 -3.70 2.73 -6.12
CA ARG A 317 -2.78 1.67 -5.72
C ARG A 317 -2.43 1.67 -4.23
N PHE A 318 -2.52 2.82 -3.57
CA PHE A 318 -2.23 2.94 -2.14
C PHE A 318 -3.37 2.49 -1.24
N TYR A 319 -4.58 2.38 -1.79
CA TYR A 319 -5.81 2.16 -1.04
C TYR A 319 -6.45 0.79 -1.31
N VAL A 320 -5.80 -0.08 -2.10
CA VAL A 320 -6.33 -1.39 -2.51
C VAL A 320 -6.82 -2.24 -1.35
N ALA A 321 -6.03 -2.33 -0.27
CA ALA A 321 -6.44 -3.09 0.92
C ALA A 321 -7.70 -2.53 1.57
N TYR A 322 -7.88 -1.21 1.57
CA TYR A 322 -9.06 -0.53 2.11
C TYR A 322 -10.28 -0.77 1.22
N TYR A 323 -10.14 -0.66 -0.09
CA TYR A 323 -11.20 -0.92 -1.06
C TYR A 323 -11.76 -2.34 -0.91
N ILE A 324 -10.88 -3.33 -0.92
CA ILE A 324 -11.26 -4.73 -0.76
C ILE A 324 -11.94 -4.96 0.61
N THR A 325 -11.40 -4.37 1.68
CA THR A 325 -11.99 -4.51 3.02
C THR A 325 -13.40 -3.92 3.07
N ILE A 326 -13.61 -2.73 2.50
CA ILE A 326 -14.94 -2.10 2.42
C ILE A 326 -15.90 -2.98 1.61
N LEU A 327 -15.49 -3.49 0.45
CA LEU A 327 -16.31 -4.39 -0.38
C LEU A 327 -16.71 -5.66 0.36
N VAL A 328 -15.77 -6.28 1.07
CA VAL A 328 -16.07 -7.48 1.88
C VAL A 328 -17.05 -7.17 3.00
N LEU A 329 -16.92 -6.03 3.69
CA LEU A 329 -17.87 -5.59 4.72
C LEU A 329 -19.28 -5.35 4.14
N VAL A 330 -19.37 -4.77 2.91
CA VAL A 330 -20.64 -4.63 2.17
C VAL A 330 -21.26 -6.01 1.95
N ILE A 331 -20.52 -6.93 1.37
CA ILE A 331 -20.97 -8.28 1.02
C ILE A 331 -21.43 -9.02 2.30
N GLN A 332 -20.65 -8.97 3.36
CA GLN A 332 -20.99 -9.57 4.66
C GLN A 332 -22.35 -9.06 5.17
N LYS A 333 -22.57 -7.76 5.09
CA LYS A 333 -23.80 -7.13 5.57
C LYS A 333 -25.01 -7.54 4.73
N PHE A 334 -24.89 -7.58 3.41
CA PHE A 334 -25.96 -8.03 2.52
C PHE A 334 -26.28 -9.51 2.71
N SER A 335 -25.28 -10.37 2.84
CA SER A 335 -25.45 -11.79 3.10
C SER A 335 -26.22 -12.07 4.41
N LEU A 336 -25.93 -11.32 5.46
CA LEU A 336 -26.66 -11.44 6.73
C LEU A 336 -28.13 -11.03 6.59
N ARG A 337 -28.46 -10.02 5.77
CA ARG A 337 -29.84 -9.61 5.53
C ARG A 337 -30.63 -10.66 4.75
N ILE A 338 -30.03 -11.27 3.74
CA ILE A 338 -30.67 -12.33 2.93
C ILE A 338 -31.02 -13.55 3.80
N LYS A 339 -30.16 -13.93 4.75
CA LYS A 339 -30.41 -15.03 5.68
C LYS A 339 -31.54 -14.77 6.71
N LEU A 340 -31.87 -13.50 6.91
CA LEU A 340 -32.96 -13.09 7.85
C LEU A 340 -34.32 -13.00 7.20
N ILE A 341 -34.43 -13.13 5.88
CA ILE A 341 -35.70 -13.21 5.17
C ILE A 341 -36.20 -14.66 5.32
N PRO A 342 -37.27 -14.93 6.10
CA PRO A 342 -37.80 -16.27 6.17
C PRO A 342 -38.24 -16.69 4.77
N HIS A 343 -37.78 -17.83 4.33
CA HIS A 343 -38.29 -18.43 3.10
C HIS A 343 -39.81 -18.70 3.32
N PRO A 344 -40.66 -18.27 2.37
CA PRO A 344 -42.13 -18.52 2.46
C PRO A 344 -42.45 -20.00 2.49
#